data_e2fc01bba3d1d8908e69df49cb857c08
#
_entry.id   e2fc01bba3d1d8908e69df49cb857c08
#
_cell.length_a   1.000
_cell.length_b   1.000
_cell.length_c   1.000
_cell.angle_alpha   90.00
_cell.angle_beta   90.00
_cell.angle_gamma   90.00
#
_symmetry.space_group_name_H-M   'P 1'
#
loop_
_entity.id
_entity.type
_entity.pdbx_description
1 polymer ?
#
loop_
_entity_poly.entity_id
_entity_poly.type
_entity_poly.pdbx_seq_one_letter_code
_entity_poly.pdbx_strand_id
1 'polypeptide(L)'
;MHQYSRKLAALLMIAALAPLSACAGLGGSRGGSSADTQYVASDVNTLYNAAKLKLDQRQYMTAAAIFDEVERQHPYSIWARRAQLMSAFSYYLAGDHTKSIDSARRFLAIHPGNKDAPYATYLIALNYYEQIEDVNRDQSITKQALDSLGEVVRRYPDTRYASDARLKVDLVRDHLAGKEMEIGRFYQRRHEWLASVVRFRNVIDEYQTTTHTPEALMRLTESYLALGVVEEARKSAAVLGANYPGSKWYQRAYELVQRHAPATTASS
;
A
#
# COMPACT_ATOMS: atom_id res chain seq x y z
N MET A 1 9.69 38.44 -42.50
CA MET A 1 10.06 38.25 -43.90
C MET A 1 9.58 36.89 -44.33
N HIS A 2 8.67 36.92 -45.29
CA HIS A 2 8.22 35.97 -46.30
C HIS A 2 7.55 34.68 -45.76
N GLN A 3 6.21 34.55 -45.80
CA GLN A 3 5.25 34.57 -46.92
C GLN A 3 5.54 33.55 -48.01
N TYR A 4 4.53 32.78 -48.26
CA TYR A 4 3.97 32.20 -49.50
C TYR A 4 3.52 30.77 -49.26
N SER A 5 2.43 30.29 -49.70
CA SER A 5 1.16 30.73 -50.28
C SER A 5 0.39 29.48 -50.73
N ARG A 6 -0.89 29.48 -50.45
CA ARG A 6 -2.04 28.95 -51.12
C ARG A 6 -1.83 28.46 -52.57
N LYS A 7 -2.46 27.32 -52.92
CA LYS A 7 -3.22 26.96 -54.11
C LYS A 7 -3.92 25.64 -53.86
N LEU A 8 -5.22 25.47 -53.68
CA LEU A 8 -6.38 25.58 -54.60
C LEU A 8 -6.26 24.79 -55.90
N ALA A 9 -7.08 23.71 -56.00
CA ALA A 9 -7.84 23.20 -57.15
C ALA A 9 -8.44 21.85 -56.73
N ALA A 10 -9.68 21.59 -56.48
CA ALA A 10 -10.92 21.71 -57.25
C ALA A 10 -11.11 20.61 -58.30
N LEU A 11 -12.24 19.91 -58.13
CA LEU A 11 -13.06 19.14 -59.07
C LEU A 11 -12.56 17.77 -59.59
N LEU A 12 -13.35 16.70 -59.27
CA LEU A 12 -14.26 16.11 -60.24
C LEU A 12 -15.22 15.10 -59.56
N MET A 13 -16.50 15.40 -59.63
CA MET A 13 -17.61 14.46 -59.43
C MET A 13 -17.67 13.52 -60.62
N ILE A 14 -17.82 12.20 -60.36
CA ILE A 14 -18.42 11.28 -61.34
C ILE A 14 -19.45 10.45 -60.54
N ALA A 15 -20.71 10.75 -60.80
CA ALA A 15 -21.87 9.94 -60.47
C ALA A 15 -21.94 8.77 -61.44
N ALA A 16 -22.00 7.56 -60.95
CA ALA A 16 -22.36 6.37 -61.74
C ALA A 16 -23.56 5.73 -61.06
N LEU A 17 -24.75 5.97 -61.58
CA LEU A 17 -25.94 5.20 -61.36
C LEU A 17 -25.78 3.83 -62.05
N ALA A 18 -26.04 2.75 -61.35
CA ALA A 18 -26.26 1.42 -61.92
C ALA A 18 -27.44 0.73 -61.24
N PRO A 19 -28.21 -0.09 -61.93
CA PRO A 19 -29.61 -0.29 -61.73
C PRO A 19 -29.96 -1.39 -60.73
N LEU A 20 -31.16 -1.24 -60.09
CA LEU A 20 -31.87 -2.31 -59.40
C LEU A 20 -32.21 -3.42 -60.39
N SER A 21 -31.68 -4.60 -60.18
CA SER A 21 -32.22 -5.82 -60.74
C SER A 21 -32.87 -6.62 -59.63
N ALA A 22 -34.17 -6.58 -59.62
CA ALA A 22 -35.00 -7.52 -58.87
C ALA A 22 -34.90 -8.89 -59.54
N CYS A 23 -34.47 -9.91 -58.79
CA CYS A 23 -34.75 -11.29 -59.08
C CYS A 23 -35.45 -11.93 -57.89
N ALA A 24 -36.75 -12.04 -58.04
CA ALA A 24 -37.53 -13.03 -57.31
C ALA A 24 -37.21 -14.41 -57.84
N GLY A 25 -36.89 -15.34 -56.96
CA GLY A 25 -36.64 -16.72 -57.39
C GLY A 25 -36.46 -17.70 -56.24
N LEU A 26 -37.51 -18.35 -55.85
CA LEU A 26 -37.63 -19.73 -55.31
C LEU A 26 -36.92 -20.12 -54.02
N GLY A 27 -37.77 -20.57 -53.16
CA GLY A 27 -37.66 -21.32 -51.94
C GLY A 27 -36.46 -22.24 -51.79
N GLY A 28 -35.78 -21.99 -50.69
CA GLY A 28 -34.84 -22.89 -50.06
C GLY A 28 -34.83 -22.53 -48.61
N SER A 29 -35.70 -23.18 -47.85
CA SER A 29 -35.63 -23.24 -46.39
C SER A 29 -34.29 -23.83 -45.98
N ARG A 30 -33.27 -22.97 -45.86
CA ARG A 30 -32.12 -23.25 -45.02
C ARG A 30 -32.40 -22.60 -43.71
N GLY A 31 -32.89 -23.42 -42.76
CA GLY A 31 -32.82 -23.13 -41.36
C GLY A 31 -31.39 -22.71 -41.04
N GLY A 32 -31.16 -21.41 -40.93
CA GLY A 32 -30.06 -20.90 -40.20
C GLY A 32 -30.29 -21.37 -38.77
N SER A 33 -29.63 -22.47 -38.43
CA SER A 33 -29.40 -22.73 -37.01
C SER A 33 -28.64 -21.51 -36.55
N SER A 34 -29.30 -20.56 -35.89
CA SER A 34 -28.67 -19.81 -34.84
C SER A 34 -28.03 -20.91 -34.00
N ALA A 35 -26.77 -21.13 -34.20
CA ALA A 35 -25.97 -21.83 -33.21
C ALA A 35 -26.13 -20.96 -31.97
N ASP A 36 -27.17 -21.30 -31.23
CA ASP A 36 -27.33 -20.96 -29.84
C ASP A 36 -26.06 -21.52 -29.27
N THR A 37 -25.06 -20.65 -29.12
CA THR A 37 -23.84 -20.98 -28.40
C THR A 37 -24.29 -21.14 -26.95
N GLN A 38 -24.87 -22.30 -26.69
CA GLN A 38 -25.18 -22.74 -25.35
C GLN A 38 -23.85 -22.61 -24.61
N TYR A 39 -23.78 -21.59 -23.77
CA TYR A 39 -22.69 -21.43 -22.86
C TYR A 39 -22.62 -22.69 -21.98
N VAL A 40 -21.76 -23.61 -22.35
CA VAL A 40 -21.50 -24.81 -21.56
C VAL A 40 -20.48 -24.39 -20.50
N ALA A 41 -20.96 -24.25 -19.27
CA ALA A 41 -20.07 -24.03 -18.15
C ALA A 41 -19.02 -25.14 -18.11
N SER A 42 -17.74 -24.76 -18.11
CA SER A 42 -16.68 -25.76 -17.98
C SER A 42 -16.75 -26.42 -16.61
N ASP A 43 -16.39 -27.70 -16.54
CA ASP A 43 -16.30 -28.39 -15.26
C ASP A 43 -15.42 -27.62 -14.27
N VAL A 44 -15.91 -27.39 -13.07
CA VAL A 44 -15.28 -26.59 -12.04
C VAL A 44 -13.88 -27.09 -11.67
N ASN A 45 -13.69 -28.41 -11.63
CA ASN A 45 -12.39 -29.00 -11.32
C ASN A 45 -11.37 -28.73 -12.45
N THR A 46 -11.84 -28.81 -13.70
CA THR A 46 -11.03 -28.52 -14.89
C THR A 46 -10.57 -27.07 -14.89
N LEU A 47 -11.48 -26.11 -14.65
CA LEU A 47 -11.12 -24.69 -14.55
C LEU A 47 -10.16 -24.42 -13.38
N TYR A 48 -10.46 -24.94 -12.19
CA TYR A 48 -9.60 -24.73 -11.04
C TYR A 48 -8.18 -25.29 -11.23
N ASN A 49 -8.07 -26.50 -11.80
CA ASN A 49 -6.77 -27.11 -12.10
C ASN A 49 -6.02 -26.38 -13.20
N ALA A 50 -6.71 -25.86 -14.22
CA ALA A 50 -6.10 -25.00 -15.23
C ALA A 50 -5.53 -23.71 -14.63
N ALA A 51 -6.27 -23.05 -13.71
CA ALA A 51 -5.79 -21.88 -13.00
C ALA A 51 -4.55 -22.21 -12.17
N LYS A 52 -4.58 -23.33 -11.43
CA LYS A 52 -3.44 -23.77 -10.64
C LYS A 52 -2.20 -24.05 -11.50
N LEU A 53 -2.36 -24.70 -12.63
CA LEU A 53 -1.26 -24.94 -13.57
C LEU A 53 -0.64 -23.62 -14.05
N LYS A 54 -1.47 -22.59 -14.34
CA LYS A 54 -0.96 -21.25 -14.71
C LYS A 54 -0.21 -20.58 -13.59
N LEU A 55 -0.67 -20.74 -12.35
CA LEU A 55 0.01 -20.23 -11.14
C LEU A 55 1.39 -20.89 -10.99
N ASP A 56 1.46 -22.22 -11.13
CA ASP A 56 2.71 -23.00 -11.02
C ASP A 56 3.71 -22.60 -12.13
N GLN A 57 3.19 -22.21 -13.31
CA GLN A 57 3.97 -21.68 -14.43
C GLN A 57 4.36 -20.20 -14.25
N ARG A 58 4.05 -19.56 -13.12
CA ARG A 58 4.26 -18.13 -12.84
C ARG A 58 3.51 -17.19 -13.78
N GLN A 59 2.47 -17.68 -14.45
CA GLN A 59 1.58 -16.88 -15.29
C GLN A 59 0.46 -16.28 -14.43
N TYR A 60 0.84 -15.43 -13.48
CA TYR A 60 0.01 -15.00 -12.36
C TYR A 60 -1.26 -14.27 -12.80
N MET A 61 -1.18 -13.34 -13.76
CA MET A 61 -2.36 -12.65 -14.28
C MET A 61 -3.35 -13.60 -14.96
N THR A 62 -2.83 -14.57 -15.72
CA THR A 62 -3.68 -15.60 -16.37
C THR A 62 -4.32 -16.51 -15.32
N ALA A 63 -3.54 -16.91 -14.29
CA ALA A 63 -4.06 -17.72 -13.20
C ALA A 63 -5.20 -16.99 -12.46
N ALA A 64 -5.01 -15.71 -12.12
CA ALA A 64 -6.03 -14.89 -11.47
C ALA A 64 -7.31 -14.81 -12.29
N ALA A 65 -7.21 -14.52 -13.59
CA ALA A 65 -8.37 -14.45 -14.48
C ALA A 65 -9.15 -15.78 -14.56
N ILE A 66 -8.44 -16.93 -14.57
CA ILE A 66 -9.13 -18.24 -14.59
C ILE A 66 -9.74 -18.53 -13.22
N PHE A 67 -9.11 -18.16 -12.10
CA PHE A 67 -9.73 -18.28 -10.77
C PHE A 67 -10.99 -17.41 -10.65
N ASP A 68 -10.98 -16.17 -11.18
CA ASP A 68 -12.17 -15.31 -11.23
C ASP A 68 -13.29 -15.96 -12.07
N GLU A 69 -12.93 -16.65 -13.16
CA GLU A 69 -13.88 -17.38 -13.98
C GLU A 69 -14.51 -18.58 -13.25
N VAL A 70 -13.76 -19.27 -12.37
CA VAL A 70 -14.33 -20.32 -11.50
C VAL A 70 -15.41 -19.72 -10.59
N GLU A 71 -15.16 -18.57 -9.98
CA GLU A 71 -16.15 -17.87 -9.15
C GLU A 71 -17.39 -17.49 -9.98
N ARG A 72 -17.18 -16.95 -11.17
CA ARG A 72 -18.25 -16.48 -12.06
C ARG A 72 -19.15 -17.61 -12.55
N GLN A 73 -18.58 -18.76 -12.94
CA GLN A 73 -19.34 -19.89 -13.49
C GLN A 73 -19.98 -20.75 -12.40
N HIS A 74 -19.35 -20.85 -11.23
CA HIS A 74 -19.76 -21.78 -10.16
C HIS A 74 -19.83 -21.09 -8.79
N PRO A 75 -20.59 -19.99 -8.62
CA PRO A 75 -20.52 -19.12 -7.43
C PRO A 75 -20.83 -19.81 -6.11
N TYR A 76 -21.63 -20.87 -6.14
CA TYR A 76 -22.06 -21.62 -4.94
C TYR A 76 -21.17 -22.84 -4.64
N SER A 77 -20.15 -23.10 -5.45
CA SER A 77 -19.31 -24.27 -5.25
C SER A 77 -18.30 -24.03 -4.13
N ILE A 78 -17.83 -25.12 -3.53
CA ILE A 78 -16.70 -25.06 -2.58
C ILE A 78 -15.42 -24.57 -3.27
N TRP A 79 -15.32 -24.76 -4.58
CA TRP A 79 -14.19 -24.33 -5.40
C TRP A 79 -14.20 -22.82 -5.65
N ALA A 80 -15.39 -22.20 -5.78
CA ALA A 80 -15.49 -20.75 -5.94
C ALA A 80 -14.86 -20.00 -4.77
N ARG A 81 -15.13 -20.42 -3.55
CA ARG A 81 -14.54 -19.84 -2.33
C ARG A 81 -13.03 -19.98 -2.31
N ARG A 82 -12.49 -21.13 -2.72
CA ARG A 82 -11.04 -21.32 -2.83
C ARG A 82 -10.45 -20.51 -3.98
N ALA A 83 -11.13 -20.48 -5.12
CA ALA A 83 -10.71 -19.74 -6.30
C ALA A 83 -10.63 -18.24 -6.02
N GLN A 84 -11.60 -17.67 -5.31
CA GLN A 84 -11.61 -16.26 -4.91
C GLN A 84 -10.37 -15.88 -4.11
N LEU A 85 -9.97 -16.71 -3.13
CA LEU A 85 -8.76 -16.46 -2.37
C LEU A 85 -7.48 -16.68 -3.20
N MET A 86 -7.48 -17.68 -4.10
CA MET A 86 -6.38 -17.94 -5.01
C MET A 86 -6.25 -16.87 -6.09
N SER A 87 -7.34 -16.26 -6.53
CA SER A 87 -7.32 -15.08 -7.40
C SER A 87 -6.65 -13.91 -6.72
N ALA A 88 -7.05 -13.58 -5.48
CA ALA A 88 -6.39 -12.53 -4.69
C ALA A 88 -4.88 -12.77 -4.56
N PHE A 89 -4.48 -13.99 -4.24
CA PHE A 89 -3.07 -14.36 -4.15
C PHE A 89 -2.33 -14.26 -5.49
N SER A 90 -2.98 -14.68 -6.58
CA SER A 90 -2.39 -14.60 -7.92
C SER A 90 -2.19 -13.15 -8.36
N TYR A 91 -3.14 -12.25 -8.08
CA TYR A 91 -2.99 -10.82 -8.32
C TYR A 91 -1.85 -10.21 -7.48
N TYR A 92 -1.72 -10.62 -6.21
CA TYR A 92 -0.59 -10.21 -5.37
C TYR A 92 0.76 -10.59 -6.01
N LEU A 93 0.91 -11.84 -6.44
CA LEU A 93 2.13 -12.30 -7.11
C LEU A 93 2.39 -11.60 -8.45
N ALA A 94 1.33 -11.11 -9.10
CA ALA A 94 1.43 -10.34 -10.34
C ALA A 94 1.79 -8.86 -10.10
N GLY A 95 1.79 -8.39 -8.85
CA GLY A 95 1.98 -6.99 -8.50
C GLY A 95 0.74 -6.12 -8.76
N ASP A 96 -0.42 -6.72 -9.08
CA ASP A 96 -1.70 -5.99 -9.20
C ASP A 96 -2.35 -5.87 -7.81
N HIS A 97 -1.77 -4.98 -7.00
CA HIS A 97 -2.16 -4.78 -5.61
C HIS A 97 -3.63 -4.40 -5.46
N THR A 98 -4.15 -3.58 -6.37
CA THR A 98 -5.55 -3.14 -6.33
C THR A 98 -6.50 -4.32 -6.49
N LYS A 99 -6.34 -5.14 -7.52
CA LYS A 99 -7.20 -6.31 -7.73
C LYS A 99 -7.03 -7.36 -6.64
N SER A 100 -5.82 -7.54 -6.12
CA SER A 100 -5.56 -8.43 -4.99
C SER A 100 -6.36 -8.01 -3.75
N ILE A 101 -6.30 -6.73 -3.37
CA ILE A 101 -7.04 -6.17 -2.24
C ILE A 101 -8.54 -6.32 -2.45
N ASP A 102 -9.06 -6.00 -3.64
CA ASP A 102 -10.48 -6.09 -3.93
C ASP A 102 -11.01 -7.53 -3.88
N SER A 103 -10.25 -8.49 -4.42
CA SER A 103 -10.61 -9.91 -4.35
C SER A 103 -10.58 -10.44 -2.91
N ALA A 104 -9.56 -10.05 -2.12
CA ALA A 104 -9.48 -10.45 -0.72
C ALA A 104 -10.60 -9.81 0.14
N ARG A 105 -10.96 -8.55 -0.11
CA ARG A 105 -12.10 -7.88 0.54
C ARG A 105 -13.42 -8.54 0.21
N ARG A 106 -13.65 -8.88 -1.07
CA ARG A 106 -14.83 -9.64 -1.51
C ARG A 106 -14.95 -10.97 -0.78
N PHE A 107 -13.83 -11.71 -0.67
CA PHE A 107 -13.78 -12.95 0.10
C PHE A 107 -14.21 -12.75 1.56
N LEU A 108 -13.65 -11.74 2.24
CA LEU A 108 -13.98 -11.44 3.63
C LEU A 108 -15.42 -10.97 3.83
N ALA A 109 -15.98 -10.23 2.88
CA ALA A 109 -17.36 -9.76 2.93
C ALA A 109 -18.37 -10.93 2.83
N ILE A 110 -18.08 -11.92 1.99
CA ILE A 110 -18.95 -13.09 1.78
C ILE A 110 -18.69 -14.18 2.83
N HIS A 111 -17.45 -14.30 3.31
CA HIS A 111 -17.00 -15.40 4.17
C HIS A 111 -16.28 -14.93 5.43
N PRO A 112 -16.86 -14.03 6.28
CA PRO A 112 -16.15 -13.40 7.39
C PRO A 112 -15.69 -14.39 8.47
N GLY A 113 -16.40 -15.51 8.66
CA GLY A 113 -16.08 -16.57 9.61
C GLY A 113 -15.26 -17.73 9.04
N ASN A 114 -14.72 -17.59 7.83
CA ASN A 114 -13.95 -18.67 7.22
C ASN A 114 -12.60 -18.84 7.93
N LYS A 115 -12.14 -20.10 8.00
CA LYS A 115 -10.80 -20.42 8.56
C LYS A 115 -9.63 -19.72 7.86
N ASP A 116 -9.83 -19.33 6.59
CA ASP A 116 -8.83 -18.64 5.78
C ASP A 116 -8.98 -17.10 5.83
N ALA A 117 -9.94 -16.56 6.60
CA ALA A 117 -10.12 -15.13 6.80
C ALA A 117 -8.85 -14.43 7.38
N PRO A 118 -8.11 -15.03 8.32
CA PRO A 118 -6.85 -14.47 8.78
C PRO A 118 -5.84 -14.28 7.64
N TYR A 119 -5.75 -15.23 6.72
CA TYR A 119 -4.87 -15.12 5.56
C TYR A 119 -5.34 -14.03 4.59
N ALA A 120 -6.64 -13.96 4.30
CA ALA A 120 -7.18 -12.92 3.42
C ALA A 120 -6.93 -11.50 3.98
N THR A 121 -7.14 -11.30 5.30
CA THR A 121 -6.85 -10.02 5.97
C THR A 121 -5.35 -9.70 5.90
N TYR A 122 -4.50 -10.68 6.14
CA TYR A 122 -3.06 -10.53 6.05
C TYR A 122 -2.60 -10.22 4.61
N LEU A 123 -3.21 -10.83 3.59
CA LEU A 123 -2.89 -10.56 2.19
C LEU A 123 -3.21 -9.09 1.81
N ILE A 124 -4.29 -8.52 2.32
CA ILE A 124 -4.59 -7.09 2.17
C ILE A 124 -3.47 -6.24 2.77
N ALA A 125 -3.05 -6.57 3.99
CA ALA A 125 -1.98 -5.85 4.67
C ALA A 125 -0.63 -5.96 3.91
N LEU A 126 -0.30 -7.14 3.38
CA LEU A 126 0.88 -7.33 2.54
C LEU A 126 0.86 -6.46 1.28
N ASN A 127 -0.31 -6.36 0.61
CA ASN A 127 -0.42 -5.52 -0.58
C ASN A 127 -0.12 -4.04 -0.28
N TYR A 128 -0.55 -3.52 0.85
CA TYR A 128 -0.18 -2.16 1.25
C TYR A 128 1.29 -2.06 1.66
N TYR A 129 1.80 -3.07 2.36
CA TYR A 129 3.19 -3.10 2.82
C TYR A 129 4.19 -3.08 1.64
N GLU A 130 3.95 -3.87 0.60
CA GLU A 130 4.80 -3.93 -0.60
C GLU A 130 4.79 -2.63 -1.43
N GLN A 131 3.80 -1.77 -1.22
CA GLN A 131 3.69 -0.47 -1.89
C GLN A 131 4.33 0.67 -1.10
N ILE A 132 4.97 0.40 0.04
CA ILE A 132 5.67 1.44 0.81
C ILE A 132 6.86 1.93 0.01
N GLU A 133 6.88 3.22 -0.24
CA GLU A 133 7.94 3.92 -0.94
C GLU A 133 8.89 4.62 0.03
N ASP A 134 9.85 5.40 -0.50
CA ASP A 134 10.81 6.17 0.28
C ASP A 134 10.15 7.16 1.26
N VAL A 135 10.81 7.39 2.40
CA VAL A 135 10.33 8.30 3.47
C VAL A 135 10.03 9.72 2.99
N ASN A 136 10.62 10.16 1.87
CA ASN A 136 10.39 11.49 1.32
C ASN A 136 9.09 11.61 0.50
N ARG A 137 8.45 10.49 0.18
CA ARG A 137 7.20 10.47 -0.60
C ARG A 137 5.96 10.55 0.29
N ASP A 138 4.78 10.48 -0.32
CA ASP A 138 3.52 10.45 0.42
C ASP A 138 3.41 9.19 1.28
N GLN A 139 2.98 9.38 2.53
CA GLN A 139 2.90 8.31 3.52
C GLN A 139 1.48 7.75 3.69
N SER A 140 0.55 8.04 2.77
CA SER A 140 -0.83 7.54 2.87
C SER A 140 -0.89 6.01 2.80
N ILE A 141 -0.14 5.40 1.89
CA ILE A 141 -0.02 3.94 1.76
C ILE A 141 0.66 3.32 2.99
N THR A 142 1.70 3.97 3.50
CA THR A 142 2.40 3.51 4.71
C THR A 142 1.47 3.46 5.92
N LYS A 143 0.59 4.45 6.08
CA LYS A 143 -0.45 4.45 7.13
C LYS A 143 -1.47 3.33 6.90
N GLN A 144 -1.93 3.12 5.67
CA GLN A 144 -2.84 2.02 5.34
C GLN A 144 -2.19 0.65 5.63
N ALA A 145 -0.90 0.49 5.36
CA ALA A 145 -0.15 -0.70 5.74
C ALA A 145 -0.13 -0.90 7.26
N LEU A 146 0.18 0.16 8.03
CA LEU A 146 0.18 0.11 9.49
C LEU A 146 -1.18 -0.31 10.06
N ASP A 147 -2.26 0.31 9.57
CA ASP A 147 -3.62 0.05 10.02
C ASP A 147 -4.05 -1.39 9.71
N SER A 148 -3.77 -1.86 8.48
CA SER A 148 -4.14 -3.20 8.02
C SER A 148 -3.32 -4.28 8.72
N LEU A 149 -2.01 -4.09 8.94
CA LEU A 149 -1.18 -4.99 9.74
C LEU A 149 -1.65 -5.04 11.19
N GLY A 150 -1.99 -3.87 11.77
CA GLY A 150 -2.55 -3.76 13.10
C GLY A 150 -3.89 -4.49 13.24
N GLU A 151 -4.73 -4.48 12.20
CA GLU A 151 -5.98 -5.25 12.16
C GLU A 151 -5.72 -6.75 12.25
N VAL A 152 -4.74 -7.28 11.50
CA VAL A 152 -4.34 -8.69 11.58
C VAL A 152 -3.95 -9.08 13.00
N VAL A 153 -3.12 -8.27 13.65
CA VAL A 153 -2.64 -8.52 15.02
C VAL A 153 -3.79 -8.50 16.03
N ARG A 154 -4.73 -7.55 15.90
CA ARG A 154 -5.88 -7.43 16.83
C ARG A 154 -6.90 -8.54 16.65
N ARG A 155 -7.25 -8.88 15.40
CA ARG A 155 -8.33 -9.84 15.11
C ARG A 155 -7.90 -11.29 15.20
N TYR A 156 -6.63 -11.58 14.90
CA TYR A 156 -6.13 -12.95 14.77
C TYR A 156 -4.81 -13.17 15.53
N PRO A 157 -4.73 -12.81 16.84
CA PRO A 157 -3.46 -12.69 17.58
C PRO A 157 -2.63 -13.97 17.63
N ASP A 158 -3.29 -15.14 17.59
CA ASP A 158 -2.67 -16.46 17.78
C ASP A 158 -2.26 -17.12 16.45
N THR A 159 -2.34 -16.39 15.34
CA THR A 159 -1.97 -16.92 14.02
C THR A 159 -0.52 -16.60 13.66
N ARG A 160 0.07 -17.44 12.80
CA ARG A 160 1.38 -17.14 12.19
C ARG A 160 1.40 -15.80 11.44
N TYR A 161 0.25 -15.40 10.91
CA TYR A 161 0.09 -14.13 10.21
C TYR A 161 0.24 -12.94 11.15
N ALA A 162 -0.29 -13.04 12.36
CA ALA A 162 -0.12 -11.98 13.36
C ALA A 162 1.33 -11.87 13.85
N SER A 163 2.04 -13.00 13.95
CA SER A 163 3.46 -12.98 14.35
C SER A 163 4.31 -12.24 13.32
N ASP A 164 4.12 -12.50 12.03
CA ASP A 164 4.81 -11.78 10.98
C ASP A 164 4.32 -10.32 10.86
N ALA A 165 3.01 -10.08 11.00
CA ALA A 165 2.45 -8.72 10.97
C ALA A 165 3.03 -7.83 12.09
N ARG A 166 3.31 -8.34 13.30
CA ARG A 166 3.96 -7.57 14.38
C ARG A 166 5.33 -7.05 13.96
N LEU A 167 6.15 -7.90 13.34
CA LEU A 167 7.47 -7.49 12.84
C LEU A 167 7.35 -6.40 11.78
N LYS A 168 6.37 -6.54 10.87
CA LYS A 168 6.12 -5.53 9.83
C LYS A 168 5.57 -4.23 10.41
N VAL A 169 4.73 -4.27 11.45
CA VAL A 169 4.27 -3.08 12.19
C VAL A 169 5.44 -2.29 12.73
N ASP A 170 6.43 -2.96 13.33
CA ASP A 170 7.61 -2.27 13.88
C ASP A 170 8.43 -1.62 12.76
N LEU A 171 8.63 -2.30 11.62
CA LEU A 171 9.31 -1.72 10.45
C LEU A 171 8.55 -0.52 9.85
N VAL A 172 7.23 -0.59 9.76
CA VAL A 172 6.41 0.51 9.24
C VAL A 172 6.42 1.70 10.18
N ARG A 173 6.38 1.47 11.50
CA ARG A 173 6.52 2.54 12.51
C ARG A 173 7.89 3.22 12.43
N ASP A 174 8.95 2.44 12.28
CA ASP A 174 10.30 2.99 12.10
C ASP A 174 10.39 3.86 10.84
N HIS A 175 9.77 3.43 9.74
CA HIS A 175 9.68 4.21 8.50
C HIS A 175 8.93 5.53 8.69
N LEU A 176 7.77 5.52 9.37
CA LEU A 176 6.99 6.74 9.67
C LEU A 176 7.75 7.68 10.62
N ALA A 177 8.43 7.14 11.64
CA ALA A 177 9.30 7.92 12.50
C ALA A 177 10.44 8.58 11.71
N GLY A 178 11.03 7.85 10.77
CA GLY A 178 12.04 8.37 9.84
C GLY A 178 11.56 9.59 9.07
N LYS A 179 10.30 9.60 8.60
CA LYS A 179 9.67 10.76 7.94
C LYS A 179 9.60 11.98 8.86
N GLU A 180 9.11 11.78 10.09
CA GLU A 180 9.04 12.88 11.07
C GLU A 180 10.45 13.42 11.40
N MET A 181 11.44 12.53 11.51
CA MET A 181 12.83 12.91 11.72
C MET A 181 13.39 13.73 10.57
N GLU A 182 13.13 13.35 9.32
CA GLU A 182 13.58 14.12 8.14
C GLU A 182 12.99 15.52 8.12
N ILE A 183 11.70 15.66 8.38
CA ILE A 183 11.01 16.95 8.44
C ILE A 183 11.55 17.77 9.63
N GLY A 184 11.73 17.14 10.80
CA GLY A 184 12.28 17.80 11.98
C GLY A 184 13.69 18.35 11.74
N ARG A 185 14.58 17.53 11.15
CA ARG A 185 15.94 17.96 10.75
C ARG A 185 15.94 19.07 9.71
N PHE A 186 15.00 19.05 8.78
CA PHE A 186 14.84 20.14 7.80
C PHE A 186 14.52 21.46 8.48
N TYR A 187 13.52 21.52 9.38
CA TYR A 187 13.18 22.71 10.13
C TYR A 187 14.32 23.18 11.05
N GLN A 188 15.00 22.24 11.72
CA GLN A 188 16.12 22.54 12.60
C GLN A 188 17.28 23.21 11.86
N ARG A 189 17.63 22.74 10.65
CA ARG A 189 18.67 23.37 9.80
C ARG A 189 18.30 24.77 9.36
N ARG A 190 17.01 25.11 9.32
CA ARG A 190 16.50 26.45 8.99
C ARG A 190 16.30 27.34 10.21
N HIS A 191 16.69 26.86 11.39
CA HIS A 191 16.45 27.53 12.67
C HIS A 191 14.96 27.76 13.01
N GLU A 192 14.07 27.00 12.40
CA GLU A 192 12.64 26.98 12.68
C GLU A 192 12.35 26.03 13.87
N TRP A 193 12.87 26.42 15.04
CA TRP A 193 12.97 25.56 16.23
C TRP A 193 11.62 25.03 16.70
N LEU A 194 10.59 25.87 16.73
CA LEU A 194 9.25 25.43 17.16
C LEU A 194 8.68 24.35 16.24
N ALA A 195 8.83 24.52 14.93
CA ALA A 195 8.37 23.53 13.95
C ALA A 195 9.16 22.22 14.09
N SER A 196 10.46 22.30 14.36
CA SER A 196 11.28 21.09 14.60
C SER A 196 10.86 20.36 15.88
N VAL A 197 10.56 21.09 16.96
CA VAL A 197 10.05 20.49 18.22
C VAL A 197 8.78 19.67 17.98
N VAL A 198 7.81 20.20 17.22
CA VAL A 198 6.56 19.47 16.92
C VAL A 198 6.87 18.14 16.25
N ARG A 199 7.81 18.13 15.27
CA ARG A 199 8.15 16.90 14.55
C ARG A 199 8.86 15.86 15.40
N PHE A 200 9.85 16.29 16.17
CA PHE A 200 10.57 15.38 17.06
C PHE A 200 9.68 14.86 18.20
N ARG A 201 8.74 15.68 18.69
CA ARG A 201 7.74 15.22 19.66
C ARG A 201 6.84 14.13 19.08
N ASN A 202 6.40 14.26 17.83
CA ASN A 202 5.63 13.20 17.19
C ASN A 202 6.36 11.85 17.21
N VAL A 203 7.70 11.85 17.06
CA VAL A 203 8.49 10.61 17.17
C VAL A 203 8.41 10.03 18.58
N ILE A 204 8.48 10.86 19.61
CA ILE A 204 8.45 10.42 21.01
C ILE A 204 7.05 9.97 21.42
N ASP A 205 6.02 10.68 20.96
CA ASP A 205 4.64 10.43 21.38
C ASP A 205 4.03 9.22 20.64
N GLU A 206 4.29 9.09 19.32
CA GLU A 206 3.63 8.08 18.46
C GLU A 206 4.54 6.88 18.11
N TYR A 207 5.87 7.08 18.12
CA TYR A 207 6.85 6.10 17.61
C TYR A 207 7.98 5.81 18.63
N GLN A 208 7.67 5.83 19.92
CA GLN A 208 8.64 5.73 21.02
C GLN A 208 9.51 4.47 21.03
N THR A 209 9.08 3.39 20.37
CA THR A 209 9.82 2.11 20.31
C THR A 209 10.74 1.99 19.11
N THR A 210 10.83 3.03 18.27
CA THR A 210 11.63 3.02 17.04
C THR A 210 13.11 3.34 17.30
N THR A 211 13.94 3.00 16.32
CA THR A 211 15.37 3.30 16.33
C THR A 211 15.67 4.80 16.32
N HIS A 212 14.69 5.61 15.96
CA HIS A 212 14.80 7.08 15.87
C HIS A 212 14.64 7.82 17.21
N THR A 213 14.05 7.18 18.22
CA THR A 213 13.73 7.80 19.51
C THR A 213 14.93 8.44 20.21
N PRO A 214 16.13 7.80 20.29
CA PRO A 214 17.26 8.43 20.93
C PRO A 214 17.74 9.71 20.22
N GLU A 215 17.74 9.73 18.88
CA GLU A 215 18.07 10.93 18.13
C GLU A 215 17.02 12.02 18.33
N ALA A 216 15.72 11.66 18.29
CA ALA A 216 14.63 12.62 18.49
C ALA A 216 14.72 13.34 19.83
N LEU A 217 15.00 12.62 20.92
CA LEU A 217 15.20 13.20 22.26
C LEU A 217 16.37 14.17 22.29
N MET A 218 17.50 13.82 21.66
CA MET A 218 18.66 14.72 21.57
C MET A 218 18.32 15.98 20.77
N ARG A 219 17.63 15.83 19.62
CA ARG A 219 17.21 16.96 18.79
C ARG A 219 16.19 17.85 19.47
N LEU A 220 15.28 17.28 20.29
CA LEU A 220 14.40 18.05 21.16
C LEU A 220 15.19 18.87 22.18
N THR A 221 16.18 18.26 22.84
CA THR A 221 17.08 18.97 23.78
C THR A 221 17.72 20.18 23.10
N GLU A 222 18.30 19.99 21.91
CA GLU A 222 18.93 21.04 21.11
C GLU A 222 17.94 22.16 20.73
N SER A 223 16.75 21.79 20.25
CA SER A 223 15.72 22.74 19.83
C SER A 223 15.12 23.53 21.00
N TYR A 224 14.90 22.88 22.15
CA TYR A 224 14.42 23.57 23.36
C TYR A 224 15.46 24.53 23.93
N LEU A 225 16.75 24.17 23.92
CA LEU A 225 17.83 25.10 24.33
C LEU A 225 17.87 26.31 23.41
N ALA A 226 17.74 26.12 22.10
CA ALA A 226 17.71 27.23 21.15
C ALA A 226 16.51 28.17 21.34
N LEU A 227 15.38 27.65 21.82
CA LEU A 227 14.17 28.42 22.19
C LEU A 227 14.26 29.05 23.60
N GLY A 228 15.29 28.75 24.39
CA GLY A 228 15.39 29.18 25.77
C GLY A 228 14.49 28.41 26.76
N VAL A 229 13.87 27.31 26.34
CA VAL A 229 12.98 26.48 27.16
C VAL A 229 13.80 25.42 27.89
N VAL A 230 14.60 25.86 28.85
CA VAL A 230 15.65 25.06 29.53
C VAL A 230 15.09 23.83 30.24
N GLU A 231 13.94 23.95 30.88
CA GLU A 231 13.37 22.83 31.65
C GLU A 231 12.93 21.67 30.77
N GLU A 232 12.34 21.96 29.61
CA GLU A 232 11.97 20.89 28.66
C GLU A 232 13.19 20.25 28.00
N ALA A 233 14.26 21.04 27.78
CA ALA A 233 15.53 20.50 27.32
C ALA A 233 16.14 19.53 28.33
N ARG A 234 16.14 19.89 29.62
CA ARG A 234 16.62 19.03 30.73
C ARG A 234 15.80 17.74 30.83
N LYS A 235 14.46 17.85 30.73
CA LYS A 235 13.56 16.66 30.73
C LYS A 235 13.88 15.72 29.58
N SER A 236 14.01 16.24 28.36
CA SER A 236 14.33 15.43 27.19
C SER A 236 15.69 14.73 27.34
N ALA A 237 16.71 15.43 27.84
CA ALA A 237 18.03 14.85 28.11
C ALA A 237 17.97 13.80 29.24
N ALA A 238 17.18 14.04 30.29
CA ALA A 238 17.01 13.09 31.40
C ALA A 238 16.33 11.79 30.93
N VAL A 239 15.26 11.89 30.14
CA VAL A 239 14.59 10.72 29.53
C VAL A 239 15.56 9.93 28.66
N LEU A 240 16.39 10.63 27.86
CA LEU A 240 17.40 10.00 27.03
C LEU A 240 18.47 9.29 27.87
N GLY A 241 18.93 9.90 28.96
CA GLY A 241 19.89 9.30 29.89
C GLY A 241 19.34 8.08 30.64
N ALA A 242 18.08 8.13 31.04
CA ALA A 242 17.41 7.02 31.74
C ALA A 242 17.22 5.79 30.85
N ASN A 243 16.83 5.99 29.59
CA ASN A 243 16.47 4.88 28.69
C ASN A 243 17.60 4.43 27.75
N TYR A 244 18.55 5.34 27.46
CA TYR A 244 19.62 5.09 26.46
C TYR A 244 21.00 5.60 26.97
N PRO A 245 21.45 5.19 28.17
CA PRO A 245 22.63 5.78 28.85
C PRO A 245 23.93 5.59 28.07
N GLY A 246 24.03 4.53 27.23
CA GLY A 246 25.22 4.25 26.42
C GLY A 246 25.21 4.87 25.02
N SER A 247 24.15 5.63 24.66
CA SER A 247 24.03 6.14 23.29
C SER A 247 24.88 7.42 23.08
N LYS A 248 25.45 7.55 21.87
CA LYS A 248 26.12 8.80 21.45
C LYS A 248 25.20 10.02 21.54
N TRP A 249 23.89 9.81 21.42
CA TRP A 249 22.91 10.87 21.49
C TRP A 249 22.77 11.42 22.93
N TYR A 250 22.85 10.52 23.93
CA TYR A 250 22.85 10.96 25.33
C TYR A 250 24.09 11.79 25.65
N GLN A 251 25.27 11.32 25.25
CA GLN A 251 26.51 12.08 25.48
C GLN A 251 26.40 13.51 24.93
N ARG A 252 25.93 13.66 23.70
CA ARG A 252 25.71 14.94 23.05
C ARG A 252 24.68 15.82 23.75
N ALA A 253 23.53 15.24 24.13
CA ALA A 253 22.50 15.99 24.87
C ALA A 253 23.02 16.47 26.22
N TYR A 254 23.74 15.61 26.94
CA TYR A 254 24.37 15.98 28.24
C TYR A 254 25.33 17.14 28.09
N GLU A 255 26.26 17.09 27.11
CA GLU A 255 27.20 18.18 26.85
C GLU A 255 26.50 19.50 26.50
N LEU A 256 25.45 19.46 25.72
CA LEU A 256 24.65 20.64 25.38
C LEU A 256 23.99 21.27 26.61
N VAL A 257 23.37 20.44 27.48
CA VAL A 257 22.76 20.92 28.71
C VAL A 257 23.80 21.52 29.67
N GLN A 258 24.93 20.85 29.85
CA GLN A 258 26.00 21.38 30.70
C GLN A 258 26.54 22.72 30.22
N ARG A 259 26.64 22.92 28.92
CA ARG A 259 27.18 24.14 28.32
C ARG A 259 26.20 25.31 28.37
N HIS A 260 24.92 25.05 28.10
CA HIS A 260 23.94 26.11 27.87
C HIS A 260 22.90 26.24 29.01
N ALA A 261 22.83 25.29 29.89
CA ALA A 261 21.89 25.24 31.00
C ALA A 261 22.52 24.56 32.23
N PRO A 262 23.69 25.03 32.74
CA PRO A 262 24.28 24.41 33.91
C PRO A 262 23.29 24.40 35.07
N ALA A 263 23.45 23.43 35.97
CA ALA A 263 22.63 23.37 37.17
C ALA A 263 22.90 24.70 37.94
N THR A 264 21.81 25.39 38.30
CA THR A 264 21.93 26.53 39.20
C THR A 264 22.49 25.96 40.51
N THR A 265 23.73 26.30 40.83
CA THR A 265 24.26 26.03 42.18
C THR A 265 23.31 26.74 43.13
N ALA A 266 22.53 26.00 43.91
CA ALA A 266 21.75 26.55 44.96
C ALA A 266 22.76 27.27 45.89
N SER A 267 22.72 28.59 45.89
CA SER A 267 23.42 29.39 46.89
C SER A 267 22.73 29.10 48.20
N SER A 268 23.41 28.31 49.02
CA SER A 268 23.09 28.09 50.41
C SER A 268 23.06 29.40 51.17
#